data_57307dd94a9f91ab85116cf9af9b1f45
#
_entry.id   57307dd94a9f91ab85116cf9af9b1f45
#
_cell.length_a   1.000
_cell.length_b   1.000
_cell.length_c   1.000
_cell.angle_alpha   90.00
_cell.angle_beta   90.00
_cell.angle_gamma   90.00
#
_symmetry.space_group_name_H-M   'P 1'
#
loop_
_entity.id
_entity.type
_entity.pdbx_description
1 polymer ?
#
loop_
_entity_poly.entity_id
_entity_poly.type
_entity_poly.pdbx_seq_one_letter_code
_entity_poly.pdbx_strand_id
1 'polypeptide(L)'
;MTMNEQNVLNYIEYNKEEFIKISHQIHDRPELGNEEYFASSLLIKTLYNEGFTIERDIAGHETGFIATFESEHDGPTIAFLAEYDALPGLGHACGHNIIGTASVLAGVSIKEYVEAHGGTIKVYGTPAEEGGVNGSAKASYVKAGLFSDCDVALMIHPGHESYRTVPTLAVDVFEVEFFGKTAHASENAHNGINALDAMISFFNGIAQLRQHIRKSDKVHGVILDGGKSANIIPDYTKARFYTRAMSRKELDVLTGKVERVAEGAALTAGAEYKLNHIQNGVNEFIRNDLLDDLFERHARKHNETILHDDFGFGSTDTGNVSHVIPTIHPHIKIGPSSLVGHTVEFKDAAGSAHGDHALIQGAKIMATMALELIDNPDELKAIKNLHTVLKGKVYDHQ
;
A
#
# COMPACT_ATOMS: atom_id res chain seq x y z
N MET A 1 -34.93 16.99 9.07
CA MET A 1 -35.03 15.53 8.91
C MET A 1 -33.82 14.93 9.60
N THR A 2 -33.98 13.96 10.45
CA THR A 2 -32.84 13.26 11.05
C THR A 2 -32.10 12.50 9.94
N MET A 3 -30.80 12.80 9.75
CA MET A 3 -29.95 12.06 8.82
C MET A 3 -29.83 10.61 9.30
N ASN A 4 -29.94 9.67 8.38
CA ASN A 4 -29.88 8.23 8.66
C ASN A 4 -29.12 7.47 7.55
N GLU A 5 -28.88 6.18 7.75
CA GLU A 5 -28.18 5.30 6.79
C GLU A 5 -28.81 5.38 5.38
N GLN A 6 -30.15 5.44 5.28
CA GLN A 6 -30.81 5.52 3.97
C GLN A 6 -30.47 6.82 3.20
N ASN A 7 -30.26 7.94 3.89
CA ASN A 7 -29.87 9.19 3.23
C ASN A 7 -28.46 9.06 2.63
N VAL A 8 -27.53 8.42 3.34
CA VAL A 8 -26.16 8.15 2.86
C VAL A 8 -26.19 7.23 1.64
N LEU A 9 -26.95 6.13 1.70
CA LEU A 9 -27.09 5.23 0.57
C LEU A 9 -27.75 5.89 -0.65
N ASN A 10 -28.73 6.76 -0.43
CA ASN A 10 -29.37 7.54 -1.49
C ASN A 10 -28.39 8.53 -2.14
N TYR A 11 -27.50 9.17 -1.34
CA TYR A 11 -26.46 10.03 -1.87
C TYR A 11 -25.52 9.25 -2.81
N ILE A 12 -25.07 8.06 -2.40
CA ILE A 12 -24.21 7.20 -3.21
C ILE A 12 -24.92 6.81 -4.51
N GLU A 13 -26.16 6.36 -4.44
CA GLU A 13 -26.93 5.97 -5.63
C GLU A 13 -27.19 7.15 -6.59
N TYR A 14 -27.46 8.34 -6.05
CA TYR A 14 -27.69 9.53 -6.87
C TYR A 14 -26.43 9.98 -7.62
N ASN A 15 -25.26 9.90 -6.98
CA ASN A 15 -24.00 10.37 -7.54
C ASN A 15 -23.15 9.28 -8.22
N LYS A 16 -23.61 8.02 -8.25
CA LYS A 16 -22.83 6.87 -8.72
C LYS A 16 -22.22 7.06 -10.12
N GLU A 17 -22.98 7.62 -11.08
CA GLU A 17 -22.51 7.81 -12.46
C GLU A 17 -21.37 8.82 -12.54
N GLU A 18 -21.39 9.85 -11.68
CA GLU A 18 -20.29 10.82 -11.60
C GLU A 18 -19.01 10.17 -11.06
N PHE A 19 -19.11 9.37 -9.99
CA PHE A 19 -17.95 8.70 -9.41
C PHE A 19 -17.44 7.56 -10.29
N ILE A 20 -18.28 6.82 -10.98
CA ILE A 20 -17.86 5.85 -12.01
C ILE A 20 -17.06 6.58 -13.10
N LYS A 21 -17.52 7.74 -13.56
CA LYS A 21 -16.78 8.55 -14.53
C LYS A 21 -15.44 9.01 -14.00
N ILE A 22 -15.32 9.41 -12.73
CA ILE A 22 -14.05 9.77 -12.09
C ILE A 22 -13.09 8.57 -12.12
N SER A 23 -13.56 7.39 -11.71
CA SER A 23 -12.76 6.16 -11.73
C SER A 23 -12.26 5.82 -13.14
N HIS A 24 -13.14 5.91 -14.16
CA HIS A 24 -12.78 5.66 -15.55
C HIS A 24 -11.76 6.69 -16.07
N GLN A 25 -11.89 7.98 -15.70
CA GLN A 25 -10.91 8.99 -16.07
C GLN A 25 -9.52 8.73 -15.50
N ILE A 26 -9.44 8.22 -14.26
CA ILE A 26 -8.18 7.78 -13.63
C ILE A 26 -7.66 6.53 -14.34
N HIS A 27 -8.52 5.53 -14.59
CA HIS A 27 -8.18 4.30 -15.28
C HIS A 27 -7.62 4.55 -16.69
N ASP A 28 -8.23 5.45 -17.46
CA ASP A 28 -7.85 5.76 -18.84
C ASP A 28 -6.58 6.63 -18.92
N ARG A 29 -6.17 7.23 -17.81
CA ARG A 29 -4.96 8.03 -17.68
C ARG A 29 -4.09 7.53 -16.55
N PRO A 30 -3.46 6.34 -16.70
CA PRO A 30 -2.64 5.76 -15.65
C PRO A 30 -1.37 6.58 -15.43
N GLU A 31 -1.08 6.89 -14.17
CA GLU A 31 0.10 7.63 -13.73
C GLU A 31 0.88 6.79 -12.72
N LEU A 32 2.21 6.86 -12.76
CA LEU A 32 3.07 6.07 -11.88
C LEU A 32 3.18 6.71 -10.50
N GLY A 33 3.63 5.92 -9.53
CA GLY A 33 3.80 6.37 -8.15
C GLY A 33 4.65 7.62 -8.02
N ASN A 34 4.15 8.60 -7.27
CA ASN A 34 4.65 9.97 -7.10
C ASN A 34 4.55 10.87 -8.36
N GLU A 35 3.88 10.42 -9.42
CA GLU A 35 3.60 11.18 -10.64
C GLU A 35 2.10 11.25 -10.93
N GLU A 36 1.24 10.93 -9.96
CA GLU A 36 -0.22 10.84 -10.11
C GLU A 36 -0.90 12.22 -10.05
N TYR A 37 -0.40 13.18 -10.81
CA TYR A 37 -0.86 14.58 -10.78
C TYR A 37 -2.31 14.74 -11.21
N PHE A 38 -2.74 14.00 -12.23
CA PHE A 38 -4.11 14.06 -12.72
C PHE A 38 -5.08 13.41 -11.74
N ALA A 39 -4.80 12.18 -11.31
CA ALA A 39 -5.65 11.42 -10.39
C ALA A 39 -5.80 12.17 -9.05
N SER A 40 -4.69 12.59 -8.45
CA SER A 40 -4.68 13.39 -7.22
C SER A 40 -5.50 14.67 -7.37
N SER A 41 -5.26 15.46 -8.45
CA SER A 41 -5.97 16.72 -8.67
C SER A 41 -7.47 16.51 -8.87
N LEU A 42 -7.89 15.43 -9.52
CA LEU A 42 -9.29 15.11 -9.74
C LEU A 42 -10.00 14.75 -8.43
N LEU A 43 -9.39 13.89 -7.60
CA LEU A 43 -9.92 13.52 -6.29
C LEU A 43 -9.95 14.71 -5.33
N ILE A 44 -8.89 15.52 -5.29
CA ILE A 44 -8.83 16.76 -4.49
C ILE A 44 -9.96 17.72 -4.89
N LYS A 45 -10.16 17.94 -6.20
CA LYS A 45 -11.22 18.82 -6.70
C LYS A 45 -12.60 18.35 -6.25
N THR A 46 -12.85 17.04 -6.31
CA THR A 46 -14.11 16.44 -5.86
C THR A 46 -14.34 16.71 -4.38
N LEU A 47 -13.35 16.44 -3.52
CA LEU A 47 -13.43 16.67 -2.08
C LEU A 47 -13.57 18.17 -1.73
N TYR A 48 -12.82 19.04 -2.42
CA TYR A 48 -12.91 20.49 -2.21
C TYR A 48 -14.31 21.03 -2.55
N ASN A 49 -14.90 20.57 -3.65
CA ASN A 49 -16.26 21.00 -4.05
C ASN A 49 -17.31 20.53 -3.03
N GLU A 50 -17.05 19.44 -2.31
CA GLU A 50 -17.88 18.93 -1.21
C GLU A 50 -17.60 19.61 0.14
N GLY A 51 -16.70 20.59 0.18
CA GLY A 51 -16.44 21.42 1.36
C GLY A 51 -15.38 20.86 2.31
N PHE A 52 -14.56 19.90 1.88
CA PHE A 52 -13.42 19.44 2.65
C PHE A 52 -12.28 20.46 2.62
N THR A 53 -11.60 20.63 3.74
CA THR A 53 -10.32 21.35 3.81
C THR A 53 -9.20 20.45 3.28
N ILE A 54 -8.36 20.97 2.39
CA ILE A 54 -7.35 20.17 1.67
C ILE A 54 -5.94 20.59 2.10
N GLU A 55 -5.15 19.63 2.57
CA GLU A 55 -3.70 19.72 2.69
C GLU A 55 -3.05 18.94 1.55
N ARG A 56 -1.97 19.47 0.97
CA ARG A 56 -1.26 18.88 -0.19
C ARG A 56 0.22 18.73 0.12
N ASP A 57 0.94 17.99 -0.74
CA ASP A 57 2.40 17.77 -0.61
C ASP A 57 2.75 17.18 0.77
N ILE A 58 2.16 16.04 1.06
CA ILE A 58 2.18 15.42 2.38
C ILE A 58 3.44 14.55 2.54
N ALA A 59 4.23 14.86 3.57
CA ALA A 59 5.39 14.08 3.99
C ALA A 59 6.38 13.75 2.84
N GLY A 60 6.57 14.71 1.90
CA GLY A 60 7.47 14.57 0.76
C GLY A 60 6.89 13.85 -0.45
N HIS A 61 5.55 13.71 -0.50
CA HIS A 61 4.80 13.19 -1.64
C HIS A 61 3.97 14.33 -2.25
N GLU A 62 4.44 14.92 -3.36
CA GLU A 62 3.80 16.07 -4.02
C GLU A 62 2.36 15.78 -4.46
N THR A 63 2.09 14.55 -4.88
CA THR A 63 0.76 14.08 -5.29
C THR A 63 -0.11 13.59 -4.12
N GLY A 64 0.44 13.54 -2.90
CA GLY A 64 -0.27 13.18 -1.68
C GLY A 64 -1.14 14.30 -1.14
N PHE A 65 -2.26 13.95 -0.50
CA PHE A 65 -3.14 14.91 0.14
C PHE A 65 -3.83 14.35 1.38
N ILE A 66 -4.30 15.25 2.24
CA ILE A 66 -5.26 14.96 3.32
C ILE A 66 -6.43 15.90 3.15
N ALA A 67 -7.63 15.34 3.02
CA ALA A 67 -8.87 16.10 2.96
C ALA A 67 -9.64 15.87 4.27
N THR A 68 -9.97 16.94 4.98
CA THR A 68 -10.61 16.89 6.30
C THR A 68 -11.96 17.60 6.26
N PHE A 69 -12.96 16.93 6.81
CA PHE A 69 -14.26 17.52 7.18
C PHE A 69 -14.49 17.25 8.67
N GLU A 70 -14.66 18.29 9.46
CA GLU A 70 -14.83 18.24 10.91
C GLU A 70 -16.18 18.86 11.29
N SER A 71 -16.96 18.13 12.08
CA SER A 71 -18.21 18.62 12.66
C SER A 71 -17.92 19.56 13.85
N GLU A 72 -18.88 20.42 14.19
CA GLU A 72 -18.84 21.21 15.44
C GLU A 72 -19.07 20.34 16.70
N HIS A 73 -19.44 19.07 16.53
CA HIS A 73 -19.75 18.13 17.61
C HIS A 73 -18.65 17.09 17.75
N ASP A 74 -18.28 16.77 19.00
CA ASP A 74 -17.31 15.71 19.31
C ASP A 74 -17.75 14.35 18.76
N GLY A 75 -16.79 13.56 18.30
CA GLY A 75 -17.04 12.22 17.79
C GLY A 75 -15.75 11.56 17.28
N PRO A 76 -15.83 10.34 16.72
CA PRO A 76 -14.65 9.66 16.24
C PRO A 76 -14.09 10.28 14.95
N THR A 77 -12.78 10.11 14.73
CA THR A 77 -12.11 10.43 13.48
C THR A 77 -11.99 9.18 12.61
N ILE A 78 -12.71 9.16 11.50
CA ILE A 78 -12.70 8.06 10.53
C ILE A 78 -11.80 8.42 9.36
N ALA A 79 -10.77 7.62 9.11
CA ALA A 79 -9.88 7.77 7.96
C ALA A 79 -10.32 6.85 6.81
N PHE A 80 -10.34 7.37 5.58
CA PHE A 80 -10.49 6.62 4.34
C PHE A 80 -9.18 6.72 3.57
N LEU A 81 -8.62 5.57 3.14
CA LEU A 81 -7.36 5.51 2.43
C LEU A 81 -7.63 5.41 0.92
N ALA A 82 -7.11 6.37 0.16
CA ALA A 82 -7.33 6.50 -1.28
C ALA A 82 -6.02 6.30 -2.04
N GLU A 83 -5.87 5.16 -2.70
CA GLU A 83 -4.78 4.85 -3.63
C GLU A 83 -5.20 5.21 -5.05
N TYR A 84 -4.24 5.60 -5.91
CA TYR A 84 -4.52 6.00 -7.30
C TYR A 84 -3.33 5.87 -8.26
N ASP A 85 -2.24 5.26 -7.84
CA ASP A 85 -1.09 4.95 -8.70
C ASP A 85 -1.35 3.73 -9.59
N ALA A 86 -0.59 3.63 -10.68
CA ALA A 86 -0.68 2.58 -11.68
C ALA A 86 0.66 1.87 -11.87
N LEU A 87 0.60 0.66 -12.43
CA LEU A 87 1.77 -0.16 -12.74
C LEU A 87 2.47 0.29 -14.02
N PRO A 88 3.82 0.31 -14.06
CA PRO A 88 4.57 0.67 -15.25
C PRO A 88 4.24 -0.21 -16.46
N GLY A 89 3.83 0.42 -17.57
CA GLY A 89 3.53 -0.26 -18.83
C GLY A 89 2.25 -1.12 -18.85
N LEU A 90 1.55 -1.22 -17.70
CA LEU A 90 0.36 -2.06 -17.56
C LEU A 90 -0.91 -1.25 -17.21
N GLY A 91 -0.77 -0.10 -16.56
CA GLY A 91 -1.89 0.71 -16.11
C GLY A 91 -2.49 0.24 -14.79
N HIS A 92 -3.80 0.48 -14.56
CA HIS A 92 -4.48 0.18 -13.31
C HIS A 92 -4.79 -1.33 -13.13
N ALA A 93 -3.76 -2.17 -13.24
CA ALA A 93 -3.89 -3.61 -13.10
C ALA A 93 -3.87 -4.12 -11.63
N CYS A 94 -3.88 -3.18 -10.67
CA CYS A 94 -4.20 -3.41 -9.26
C CYS A 94 -5.56 -2.80 -8.86
N GLY A 95 -6.16 -1.97 -9.75
CA GLY A 95 -7.48 -1.38 -9.55
C GLY A 95 -7.51 -0.18 -8.61
N HIS A 96 -6.40 0.56 -8.46
CA HIS A 96 -6.32 1.73 -7.59
C HIS A 96 -7.26 2.87 -8.02
N ASN A 97 -7.67 2.91 -9.31
CA ASN A 97 -8.76 3.80 -9.77
C ASN A 97 -10.07 3.56 -8.99
N ILE A 98 -10.37 2.31 -8.62
CA ILE A 98 -11.53 1.94 -7.80
C ILE A 98 -11.30 2.36 -6.35
N ILE A 99 -10.15 2.06 -5.77
CA ILE A 99 -9.81 2.29 -4.36
C ILE A 99 -9.92 3.79 -4.03
N GLY A 100 -9.22 4.63 -4.80
CA GLY A 100 -9.21 6.06 -4.59
C GLY A 100 -10.62 6.67 -4.69
N THR A 101 -11.34 6.27 -5.72
CA THR A 101 -12.69 6.81 -5.97
C THR A 101 -13.72 6.32 -4.95
N ALA A 102 -13.67 5.03 -4.54
CA ALA A 102 -14.58 4.48 -3.53
C ALA A 102 -14.35 5.13 -2.16
N SER A 103 -13.09 5.35 -1.77
CA SER A 103 -12.72 6.02 -0.52
C SER A 103 -13.22 7.47 -0.48
N VAL A 104 -13.07 8.21 -1.59
CA VAL A 104 -13.61 9.57 -1.71
C VAL A 104 -15.14 9.57 -1.64
N LEU A 105 -15.82 8.67 -2.39
CA LEU A 105 -17.27 8.57 -2.37
C LEU A 105 -17.81 8.21 -0.97
N ALA A 106 -17.17 7.27 -0.28
CA ALA A 106 -17.54 6.91 1.09
C ALA A 106 -17.42 8.12 2.03
N GLY A 107 -16.27 8.82 2.00
CA GLY A 107 -16.04 10.00 2.84
C GLY A 107 -17.04 11.13 2.60
N VAL A 108 -17.30 11.46 1.33
CA VAL A 108 -18.26 12.51 0.95
C VAL A 108 -19.68 12.15 1.35
N SER A 109 -20.08 10.89 1.15
CA SER A 109 -21.46 10.44 1.38
C SER A 109 -21.91 10.53 2.84
N ILE A 110 -20.97 10.43 3.80
CA ILE A 110 -21.26 10.49 5.24
C ILE A 110 -21.12 11.89 5.83
N LYS A 111 -20.74 12.90 5.04
CA LYS A 111 -20.48 14.27 5.50
C LYS A 111 -21.64 14.85 6.33
N GLU A 112 -22.86 14.85 5.76
CA GLU A 112 -24.04 15.37 6.44
C GLU A 112 -24.42 14.55 7.68
N TYR A 113 -24.07 13.25 7.68
CA TYR A 113 -24.25 12.41 8.86
C TYR A 113 -23.30 12.82 9.99
N VAL A 114 -22.03 13.01 9.70
CA VAL A 114 -21.01 13.48 10.63
C VAL A 114 -21.36 14.87 11.15
N GLU A 115 -21.82 15.78 10.29
CA GLU A 115 -22.31 17.10 10.69
C GLU A 115 -23.42 17.03 11.76
N ALA A 116 -24.32 16.07 11.62
CA ALA A 116 -25.48 15.90 12.52
C ALA A 116 -25.15 15.12 13.82
N HIS A 117 -24.19 14.19 13.78
CA HIS A 117 -23.93 13.24 14.89
C HIS A 117 -22.57 13.42 15.54
N GLY A 118 -21.69 14.23 14.97
CA GLY A 118 -20.33 14.50 15.46
C GLY A 118 -19.24 13.65 14.81
N GLY A 119 -18.00 14.13 14.96
CA GLY A 119 -16.81 13.44 14.47
C GLY A 119 -16.08 14.14 13.33
N THR A 120 -15.07 13.47 12.81
CA THR A 120 -14.22 13.96 11.72
C THR A 120 -14.04 12.92 10.65
N ILE A 121 -14.11 13.35 9.39
CA ILE A 121 -13.77 12.53 8.21
C ILE A 121 -12.40 12.99 7.71
N LYS A 122 -11.48 12.05 7.51
CA LYS A 122 -10.22 12.29 6.81
C LYS A 122 -10.09 11.36 5.62
N VAL A 123 -9.91 11.91 4.43
CA VAL A 123 -9.56 11.14 3.24
C VAL A 123 -8.09 11.36 2.94
N TYR A 124 -7.30 10.31 3.05
CA TYR A 124 -5.88 10.31 2.79
C TYR A 124 -5.62 9.87 1.35
N GLY A 125 -5.15 10.79 0.52
CA GLY A 125 -4.61 10.45 -0.79
C GLY A 125 -3.18 9.91 -0.63
N THR A 126 -3.01 8.63 -0.91
CA THR A 126 -1.79 7.87 -0.59
C THR A 126 -1.13 7.34 -1.87
N PRO A 127 -0.27 8.16 -2.53
CA PRO A 127 0.40 7.77 -3.77
C PRO A 127 1.45 6.67 -3.57
N ALA A 128 1.89 6.08 -4.69
CA ALA A 128 3.04 5.19 -4.80
C ALA A 128 2.97 3.92 -3.92
N GLU A 129 1.79 3.26 -3.85
CA GLU A 129 1.64 1.98 -3.17
C GLU A 129 2.44 0.88 -3.87
N GLU A 130 2.42 0.84 -5.21
CA GLU A 130 3.16 -0.12 -6.05
C GLU A 130 4.69 0.02 -5.95
N GLY A 131 5.16 1.03 -5.24
CA GLY A 131 6.56 1.26 -4.96
C GLY A 131 7.25 2.24 -5.91
N GLY A 132 8.56 2.06 -6.10
CA GLY A 132 9.40 2.99 -6.86
C GLY A 132 10.24 3.89 -5.95
N VAL A 133 10.85 4.92 -6.54
CA VAL A 133 11.65 5.89 -5.77
C VAL A 133 10.73 6.67 -4.83
N ASN A 134 11.10 6.74 -3.55
CA ASN A 134 10.25 7.30 -2.49
C ASN A 134 8.84 6.67 -2.45
N GLY A 135 8.72 5.38 -2.76
CA GLY A 135 7.46 4.64 -2.73
C GLY A 135 6.92 4.44 -1.32
N SER A 136 5.65 4.06 -1.24
CA SER A 136 4.95 3.80 0.02
C SER A 136 4.66 5.07 0.84
N ALA A 137 3.72 5.91 0.33
CA ALA A 137 3.33 7.15 1.00
C ALA A 137 2.70 6.91 2.38
N LYS A 138 1.92 5.83 2.56
CA LYS A 138 1.34 5.50 3.87
C LYS A 138 2.40 5.29 4.95
N ALA A 139 3.54 4.68 4.60
CA ALA A 139 4.66 4.55 5.52
C ALA A 139 5.30 5.90 5.87
N SER A 140 5.39 6.84 4.90
CA SER A 140 5.83 8.21 5.16
C SER A 140 4.87 8.95 6.10
N TYR A 141 3.55 8.80 5.88
CA TYR A 141 2.52 9.42 6.71
C TYR A 141 2.53 8.87 8.14
N VAL A 142 2.73 7.56 8.30
CA VAL A 142 2.93 6.93 9.61
C VAL A 142 4.15 7.49 10.32
N LYS A 143 5.29 7.61 9.65
CA LYS A 143 6.52 8.21 10.20
C LYS A 143 6.34 9.66 10.61
N ALA A 144 5.53 10.41 9.88
CA ALA A 144 5.18 11.80 10.18
C ALA A 144 4.09 11.93 11.27
N GLY A 145 3.53 10.83 11.78
CA GLY A 145 2.52 10.82 12.83
C GLY A 145 1.12 11.27 12.40
N LEU A 146 0.83 11.27 11.09
CA LEU A 146 -0.38 11.85 10.50
C LEU A 146 -1.67 11.05 10.78
N PHE A 147 -1.56 9.85 11.34
CA PHE A 147 -2.70 9.02 11.75
C PHE A 147 -2.95 9.05 13.26
N SER A 148 -2.19 9.86 14.04
CA SER A 148 -2.23 9.82 15.51
C SER A 148 -3.56 10.29 16.11
N ASP A 149 -4.33 11.07 15.38
CA ASP A 149 -5.65 11.58 15.76
C ASP A 149 -6.81 10.81 15.11
N CYS A 150 -6.52 9.72 14.39
CA CYS A 150 -7.53 8.86 13.79
C CYS A 150 -7.87 7.67 14.70
N ASP A 151 -9.15 7.31 14.75
CA ASP A 151 -9.64 6.17 15.53
C ASP A 151 -9.62 4.86 14.74
N VAL A 152 -9.86 4.92 13.43
CA VAL A 152 -9.90 3.78 12.52
C VAL A 152 -9.59 4.22 11.09
N ALA A 153 -8.98 3.32 10.31
CA ALA A 153 -8.80 3.51 8.87
C ALA A 153 -9.56 2.45 8.07
N LEU A 154 -10.29 2.90 7.07
CA LEU A 154 -11.11 2.08 6.19
C LEU A 154 -10.58 2.16 4.76
N MET A 155 -10.50 1.01 4.12
CA MET A 155 -10.11 0.87 2.71
C MET A 155 -10.71 -0.43 2.18
N ILE A 156 -11.07 -0.48 0.90
CA ILE A 156 -11.50 -1.70 0.21
C ILE A 156 -10.71 -1.82 -1.09
N HIS A 157 -10.14 -3.01 -1.31
CA HIS A 157 -9.34 -3.33 -2.49
C HIS A 157 -10.14 -4.17 -3.50
N PRO A 158 -10.04 -3.96 -4.82
CA PRO A 158 -10.60 -4.88 -5.82
C PRO A 158 -9.85 -6.23 -5.81
N GLY A 159 -10.58 -7.32 -6.08
CA GLY A 159 -10.01 -8.66 -6.06
C GLY A 159 -10.68 -9.63 -7.02
N HIS A 160 -10.12 -10.83 -7.15
CA HIS A 160 -10.75 -11.91 -7.90
C HIS A 160 -11.94 -12.54 -7.16
N GLU A 161 -11.99 -12.37 -5.85
CA GLU A 161 -13.09 -12.74 -4.96
C GLU A 161 -13.28 -11.67 -3.89
N SER A 162 -14.46 -11.68 -3.23
CA SER A 162 -14.69 -10.85 -2.04
C SER A 162 -14.29 -11.63 -0.80
N TYR A 163 -13.33 -11.10 -0.02
CA TYR A 163 -12.84 -11.75 1.21
C TYR A 163 -12.37 -10.70 2.24
N ARG A 164 -12.28 -11.13 3.49
CA ARG A 164 -11.77 -10.33 4.61
C ARG A 164 -10.33 -9.90 4.38
N THR A 165 -9.84 -9.02 5.22
CA THR A 165 -8.41 -8.68 5.27
C THR A 165 -7.57 -9.95 5.39
N VAL A 166 -6.64 -10.15 4.46
CA VAL A 166 -5.72 -11.31 4.47
C VAL A 166 -4.39 -10.95 5.10
N PRO A 167 -3.63 -11.94 5.60
CA PRO A 167 -2.25 -11.74 6.03
C PRO A 167 -1.40 -11.20 4.88
N THR A 168 -0.49 -10.28 5.18
CA THR A 168 0.48 -9.74 4.22
C THR A 168 1.90 -9.92 4.73
N LEU A 169 2.86 -9.85 3.83
CA LEU A 169 4.28 -9.93 4.16
C LEU A 169 4.88 -8.52 4.33
N ALA A 170 5.76 -8.37 5.30
CA ALA A 170 6.66 -7.24 5.34
C ALA A 170 7.66 -7.32 4.17
N VAL A 171 8.01 -6.17 3.57
CA VAL A 171 8.94 -6.09 2.43
C VAL A 171 9.89 -4.90 2.54
N ASP A 172 11.16 -5.13 2.21
CA ASP A 172 12.14 -4.10 1.92
C ASP A 172 12.58 -4.17 0.46
N VAL A 173 12.78 -2.99 -0.14
CA VAL A 173 13.31 -2.84 -1.50
C VAL A 173 14.56 -1.98 -1.44
N PHE A 174 15.65 -2.51 -1.93
CA PHE A 174 16.94 -1.80 -1.89
C PHE A 174 17.80 -2.08 -3.12
N GLU A 175 18.73 -1.20 -3.36
CA GLU A 175 19.76 -1.35 -4.36
C GLU A 175 21.10 -1.63 -3.67
N VAL A 176 21.83 -2.60 -4.23
CA VAL A 176 23.21 -2.90 -3.86
C VAL A 176 24.10 -2.44 -4.99
N GLU A 177 25.04 -1.59 -4.67
CA GLU A 177 26.01 -1.02 -5.59
C GLU A 177 27.42 -1.44 -5.16
N PHE A 178 28.25 -1.84 -6.12
CA PHE A 178 29.66 -2.11 -5.89
C PHE A 178 30.51 -1.13 -6.70
N PHE A 179 31.55 -0.61 -6.06
CA PHE A 179 32.46 0.37 -6.63
C PHE A 179 33.89 -0.22 -6.65
N GLY A 180 34.44 -0.28 -7.83
CA GLY A 180 35.77 -0.80 -8.09
C GLY A 180 36.68 0.22 -8.78
N LYS A 181 37.57 -0.26 -9.66
CA LYS A 181 38.49 0.54 -10.41
C LYS A 181 38.74 -0.04 -11.79
N THR A 182 38.61 0.78 -12.84
CA THR A 182 38.86 0.35 -14.21
C THR A 182 40.31 0.00 -14.45
N ALA A 183 40.52 -0.96 -15.36
CA ALA A 183 41.82 -1.27 -15.95
C ALA A 183 41.61 -1.96 -17.32
N HIS A 184 42.61 -1.95 -18.17
CA HIS A 184 42.60 -2.73 -19.39
C HIS A 184 42.67 -4.23 -19.06
N ALA A 185 41.66 -5.00 -19.48
CA ALA A 185 41.47 -6.39 -19.00
C ALA A 185 42.65 -7.34 -19.37
N SER A 186 43.34 -7.12 -20.49
CA SER A 186 44.46 -7.96 -20.92
C SER A 186 45.83 -7.44 -20.61
N GLU A 187 46.03 -6.11 -20.42
CA GLU A 187 47.34 -5.53 -20.21
C GLU A 187 47.68 -5.34 -18.75
N ASN A 188 46.79 -4.81 -17.97
CA ASN A 188 47.08 -4.39 -16.60
C ASN A 188 45.87 -4.59 -15.64
N ALA A 189 45.14 -5.68 -15.82
CA ALA A 189 43.98 -6.05 -14.96
C ALA A 189 44.34 -6.06 -13.48
N HIS A 190 45.58 -6.37 -13.11
CA HIS A 190 46.06 -6.39 -11.73
C HIS A 190 46.07 -5.00 -11.04
N ASN A 191 45.91 -3.92 -11.81
CA ASN A 191 45.74 -2.56 -11.30
C ASN A 191 44.27 -2.14 -11.13
N GLY A 192 43.35 -2.99 -11.59
CA GLY A 192 41.91 -2.80 -11.47
C GLY A 192 41.32 -3.44 -10.21
N ILE A 193 40.09 -3.07 -9.89
CA ILE A 193 39.22 -3.71 -8.91
C ILE A 193 37.90 -3.99 -9.63
N ASN A 194 37.57 -5.26 -9.75
CA ASN A 194 36.39 -5.68 -10.55
C ASN A 194 35.12 -5.64 -9.73
N ALA A 195 34.28 -4.62 -9.94
CA ALA A 195 32.97 -4.51 -9.31
C ALA A 195 32.01 -5.63 -9.73
N LEU A 196 32.18 -6.22 -10.94
CA LEU A 196 31.34 -7.35 -11.40
C LEU A 196 31.70 -8.64 -10.64
N ASP A 197 32.93 -8.87 -10.27
CA ASP A 197 33.33 -10.01 -9.45
C ASP A 197 32.66 -9.91 -8.04
N ALA A 198 32.60 -8.69 -7.48
CA ALA A 198 31.84 -8.44 -6.24
C ALA A 198 30.36 -8.76 -6.43
N MET A 199 29.74 -8.31 -7.51
CA MET A 199 28.32 -8.58 -7.81
C MET A 199 28.03 -10.08 -7.99
N ILE A 200 28.86 -10.80 -8.72
CA ILE A 200 28.76 -12.26 -8.90
C ILE A 200 28.91 -12.98 -7.55
N SER A 201 29.89 -12.56 -6.74
CA SER A 201 30.10 -13.10 -5.39
C SER A 201 28.90 -12.85 -4.48
N PHE A 202 28.29 -11.67 -4.58
CA PHE A 202 27.06 -11.33 -3.86
C PHE A 202 25.90 -12.26 -4.25
N PHE A 203 25.61 -12.46 -5.53
CA PHE A 203 24.57 -13.38 -6.00
C PHE A 203 24.83 -14.82 -5.55
N ASN A 204 26.08 -15.29 -5.58
CA ASN A 204 26.47 -16.60 -5.06
C ASN A 204 26.24 -16.70 -3.55
N GLY A 205 26.59 -15.65 -2.80
CA GLY A 205 26.37 -15.57 -1.36
C GLY A 205 24.87 -15.58 -1.02
N ILE A 206 24.03 -14.87 -1.80
CA ILE A 206 22.57 -14.95 -1.65
C ILE A 206 22.04 -16.37 -1.94
N ALA A 207 22.58 -17.07 -2.94
CA ALA A 207 22.21 -18.46 -3.22
C ALA A 207 22.55 -19.39 -2.03
N GLN A 208 23.69 -19.21 -1.38
CA GLN A 208 24.08 -19.93 -0.18
C GLN A 208 23.22 -19.56 1.04
N LEU A 209 22.90 -18.27 1.20
CA LEU A 209 22.04 -17.75 2.28
C LEU A 209 20.66 -18.40 2.27
N ARG A 210 20.11 -18.74 1.09
CA ARG A 210 18.75 -19.35 0.96
C ARG A 210 18.58 -20.66 1.74
N GLN A 211 19.66 -21.38 2.04
CA GLN A 211 19.62 -22.57 2.91
C GLN A 211 19.37 -22.21 4.38
N HIS A 212 19.68 -20.97 4.79
CA HIS A 212 19.73 -20.53 6.19
C HIS A 212 18.69 -19.45 6.52
N ILE A 213 17.66 -19.30 5.66
CA ILE A 213 16.50 -18.45 5.91
C ILE A 213 15.25 -19.31 6.11
N ARG A 214 14.18 -18.72 6.66
CA ARG A 214 12.92 -19.44 6.87
C ARG A 214 12.27 -19.78 5.52
N LYS A 215 11.41 -20.79 5.49
CA LYS A 215 10.65 -21.18 4.29
C LYS A 215 9.74 -20.04 3.78
N SER A 216 9.22 -19.24 4.71
CA SER A 216 8.40 -18.06 4.43
C SER A 216 9.20 -16.89 3.84
N ASP A 217 10.50 -16.78 4.20
CA ASP A 217 11.36 -15.68 3.77
C ASP A 217 11.64 -15.75 2.27
N LYS A 218 11.71 -14.59 1.62
CA LYS A 218 12.04 -14.47 0.20
C LYS A 218 13.16 -13.46 0.01
N VAL A 219 14.11 -13.81 -0.85
CA VAL A 219 15.17 -12.93 -1.33
C VAL A 219 15.26 -13.11 -2.84
N HIS A 220 14.96 -12.07 -3.60
CA HIS A 220 15.04 -12.09 -5.06
C HIS A 220 15.48 -10.72 -5.59
N GLY A 221 16.15 -10.72 -6.75
CA GLY A 221 16.65 -9.49 -7.34
C GLY A 221 17.21 -9.71 -8.74
N VAL A 222 17.55 -8.61 -9.37
CA VAL A 222 18.13 -8.55 -10.72
C VAL A 222 19.33 -7.63 -10.75
N ILE A 223 20.26 -7.88 -11.68
CA ILE A 223 21.36 -6.96 -12.00
C ILE A 223 20.80 -5.87 -12.92
N LEU A 224 20.98 -4.60 -12.55
CA LEU A 224 20.57 -3.44 -13.33
C LEU A 224 21.75 -2.90 -14.17
N ASP A 225 22.98 -2.97 -13.63
CA ASP A 225 24.21 -2.62 -14.34
C ASP A 225 25.31 -3.64 -14.00
N GLY A 226 25.88 -4.29 -15.02
CA GLY A 226 26.94 -5.30 -14.90
C GLY A 226 28.24 -4.89 -15.58
N GLY A 227 28.39 -3.61 -15.96
CA GLY A 227 29.53 -3.11 -16.72
C GLY A 227 29.21 -2.90 -18.21
N LYS A 228 30.11 -2.18 -18.91
CA LYS A 228 29.86 -1.67 -20.27
C LYS A 228 30.61 -2.38 -21.39
N SER A 229 31.77 -2.94 -21.11
CA SER A 229 32.65 -3.51 -22.16
C SER A 229 33.47 -4.65 -21.60
N ALA A 230 33.60 -5.76 -22.34
CA ALA A 230 34.27 -6.98 -21.90
C ALA A 230 35.81 -6.82 -21.79
N ASN A 231 36.41 -5.82 -22.44
CA ASN A 231 37.84 -5.56 -22.41
C ASN A 231 38.26 -4.49 -21.36
N ILE A 232 37.31 -4.05 -20.54
CA ILE A 232 37.55 -3.09 -19.45
C ILE A 232 37.06 -3.73 -18.15
N ILE A 233 37.92 -3.73 -17.12
CA ILE A 233 37.47 -4.14 -15.76
C ILE A 233 36.40 -3.18 -15.29
N PRO A 234 35.15 -3.68 -14.94
CA PRO A 234 34.07 -2.83 -14.48
C PRO A 234 34.40 -2.16 -13.13
N ASP A 235 34.24 -0.86 -13.06
CA ASP A 235 34.41 -0.06 -11.84
C ASP A 235 33.09 0.21 -11.10
N TYR A 236 31.95 -0.17 -11.70
CA TYR A 236 30.63 0.00 -11.10
C TYR A 236 29.70 -1.13 -11.53
N THR A 237 28.93 -1.63 -10.56
CA THR A 237 27.80 -2.52 -10.81
C THR A 237 26.66 -2.22 -9.84
N LYS A 238 25.43 -2.57 -10.25
CA LYS A 238 24.21 -2.29 -9.51
C LYS A 238 23.21 -3.42 -9.63
N ALA A 239 22.60 -3.78 -8.53
CA ALA A 239 21.48 -4.74 -8.49
C ALA A 239 20.34 -4.18 -7.62
N ARG A 240 19.09 -4.57 -7.93
CA ARG A 240 17.91 -4.29 -7.10
C ARG A 240 17.39 -5.58 -6.51
N PHE A 241 17.08 -5.54 -5.20
CA PHE A 241 16.61 -6.67 -4.43
C PHE A 241 15.36 -6.36 -3.64
N TYR A 242 14.55 -7.40 -3.47
CA TYR A 242 13.43 -7.47 -2.56
C TYR A 242 13.71 -8.53 -1.50
N THR A 243 13.51 -8.19 -0.25
CA THR A 243 13.43 -9.14 0.86
C THR A 243 12.02 -9.13 1.44
N ARG A 244 11.46 -10.30 1.75
CA ARG A 244 10.14 -10.45 2.34
C ARG A 244 10.18 -11.42 3.50
N ALA A 245 9.43 -11.14 4.57
CA ALA A 245 9.24 -12.01 5.72
C ALA A 245 7.84 -11.85 6.30
N MET A 246 7.46 -12.74 7.24
CA MET A 246 6.13 -12.74 7.86
C MET A 246 5.91 -11.53 8.79
N SER A 247 6.99 -10.92 9.29
CA SER A 247 6.92 -9.75 10.15
C SER A 247 8.09 -8.80 9.90
N ARG A 248 7.92 -7.53 10.28
CA ARG A 248 8.98 -6.51 10.21
C ARG A 248 10.23 -6.95 10.97
N LYS A 249 10.07 -7.49 12.16
CA LYS A 249 11.18 -8.01 12.97
C LYS A 249 11.97 -9.11 12.25
N GLU A 250 11.27 -10.06 11.64
CA GLU A 250 11.92 -11.13 10.87
C GLU A 250 12.60 -10.59 9.61
N LEU A 251 12.00 -9.60 8.97
CA LEU A 251 12.53 -8.95 7.80
C LEU A 251 13.81 -8.15 8.12
N ASP A 252 13.86 -7.44 9.25
CA ASP A 252 15.08 -6.73 9.69
C ASP A 252 16.26 -7.69 9.86
N VAL A 253 16.00 -8.87 10.44
CA VAL A 253 17.02 -9.92 10.53
C VAL A 253 17.44 -10.44 9.17
N LEU A 254 16.50 -10.62 8.25
CA LEU A 254 16.77 -11.10 6.89
C LEU A 254 17.58 -10.08 6.08
N THR A 255 17.15 -8.81 6.08
CA THR A 255 17.83 -7.71 5.37
C THR A 255 19.24 -7.53 5.91
N GLY A 256 19.44 -7.59 7.23
CA GLY A 256 20.78 -7.55 7.83
C GLY A 256 21.67 -8.76 7.45
N LYS A 257 21.11 -9.95 7.16
CA LYS A 257 21.88 -11.06 6.59
C LYS A 257 22.30 -10.78 5.16
N VAL A 258 21.42 -10.19 4.34
CA VAL A 258 21.71 -9.82 2.95
C VAL A 258 22.80 -8.75 2.90
N GLU A 259 22.75 -7.75 3.79
CA GLU A 259 23.78 -6.71 3.90
C GLU A 259 25.16 -7.30 4.22
N ARG A 260 25.26 -8.25 5.18
CA ARG A 260 26.51 -8.96 5.46
C ARG A 260 27.05 -9.77 4.28
N VAL A 261 26.19 -10.31 3.43
CA VAL A 261 26.61 -10.97 2.18
C VAL A 261 27.21 -9.95 1.21
N ALA A 262 26.61 -8.75 1.09
CA ALA A 262 27.15 -7.68 0.26
C ALA A 262 28.52 -7.19 0.76
N GLU A 263 28.66 -7.00 2.07
CA GLU A 263 29.93 -6.66 2.71
C GLU A 263 31.03 -7.70 2.42
N GLY A 264 30.72 -9.00 2.62
CA GLY A 264 31.66 -10.10 2.33
C GLY A 264 32.06 -10.18 0.85
N ALA A 265 31.13 -9.93 -0.06
CA ALA A 265 31.39 -9.90 -1.49
C ALA A 265 32.31 -8.73 -1.87
N ALA A 266 32.10 -7.55 -1.31
CA ALA A 266 32.96 -6.38 -1.49
C ALA A 266 34.37 -6.64 -1.01
N LEU A 267 34.52 -7.17 0.20
CA LEU A 267 35.82 -7.54 0.77
C LEU A 267 36.59 -8.55 -0.10
N THR A 268 35.91 -9.55 -0.63
CA THR A 268 36.49 -10.59 -1.48
C THR A 268 37.07 -10.01 -2.77
N ALA A 269 36.40 -9.03 -3.37
CA ALA A 269 36.82 -8.37 -4.61
C ALA A 269 37.72 -7.17 -4.38
N GLY A 270 37.91 -6.71 -3.14
CA GLY A 270 38.61 -5.46 -2.82
C GLY A 270 37.84 -4.21 -3.23
N ALA A 271 36.50 -4.32 -3.42
CA ALA A 271 35.58 -3.26 -3.82
C ALA A 271 34.94 -2.57 -2.60
N GLU A 272 34.40 -1.38 -2.81
CA GLU A 272 33.46 -0.75 -1.87
C GLU A 272 32.04 -1.12 -2.21
N TYR A 273 31.11 -1.03 -1.23
CA TYR A 273 29.68 -1.25 -1.49
C TYR A 273 28.79 -0.21 -0.83
N LYS A 274 27.59 -0.06 -1.36
CA LYS A 274 26.47 0.64 -0.72
C LYS A 274 25.21 -0.19 -0.83
N LEU A 275 24.40 -0.18 0.23
CA LEU A 275 23.03 -0.70 0.23
C LEU A 275 22.10 0.47 0.53
N ASN A 276 21.26 0.83 -0.43
CA ASN A 276 20.36 1.97 -0.35
C ASN A 276 18.91 1.51 -0.47
N HIS A 277 18.10 1.73 0.58
CA HIS A 277 16.65 1.56 0.47
C HIS A 277 16.10 2.61 -0.49
N ILE A 278 15.37 2.17 -1.53
CA ILE A 278 14.85 3.07 -2.57
C ILE A 278 13.43 3.54 -2.28
N GLN A 279 12.74 2.86 -1.35
CA GLN A 279 11.42 3.20 -0.86
C GLN A 279 11.33 2.94 0.65
N ASN A 280 10.23 3.35 1.25
CA ASN A 280 9.93 3.00 2.63
C ASN A 280 9.73 1.49 2.79
N GLY A 281 10.19 0.93 3.91
CA GLY A 281 9.89 -0.45 4.29
C GLY A 281 8.38 -0.60 4.57
N VAL A 282 7.81 -1.67 4.04
CA VAL A 282 6.40 -2.02 4.25
C VAL A 282 6.33 -3.06 5.37
N ASN A 283 5.41 -2.86 6.31
CA ASN A 283 5.19 -3.79 7.42
C ASN A 283 4.10 -4.81 7.06
N GLU A 284 4.11 -5.95 7.74
CA GLU A 284 3.00 -6.90 7.72
C GLU A 284 1.72 -6.24 8.26
N PHE A 285 0.56 -6.78 7.89
CA PHE A 285 -0.72 -6.24 8.31
C PHE A 285 -1.13 -6.81 9.69
N ILE A 286 -1.46 -5.94 10.66
CA ILE A 286 -2.06 -6.32 11.94
C ILE A 286 -3.58 -6.40 11.76
N ARG A 287 -4.10 -7.61 11.55
CA ARG A 287 -5.53 -7.87 11.36
C ARG A 287 -6.31 -7.65 12.65
N ASN A 288 -7.46 -7.00 12.54
CA ASN A 288 -8.41 -6.80 13.64
C ASN A 288 -9.71 -7.54 13.33
N ASP A 289 -9.91 -8.70 13.93
CA ASP A 289 -11.05 -9.56 13.63
C ASP A 289 -12.41 -8.90 13.92
N LEU A 290 -12.50 -8.00 14.93
CA LEU A 290 -13.74 -7.27 15.20
C LEU A 290 -14.07 -6.28 14.06
N LEU A 291 -13.05 -5.66 13.48
CA LEU A 291 -13.24 -4.75 12.35
C LEU A 291 -13.57 -5.52 11.06
N ASP A 292 -12.98 -6.70 10.85
CA ASP A 292 -13.34 -7.61 9.78
C ASP A 292 -14.76 -8.18 9.94
N ASP A 293 -15.21 -8.46 11.18
CA ASP A 293 -16.59 -8.89 11.46
C ASP A 293 -17.59 -7.76 11.15
N LEU A 294 -17.24 -6.51 11.47
CA LEU A 294 -18.03 -5.33 11.09
C LEU A 294 -18.13 -5.22 9.56
N PHE A 295 -17.02 -5.34 8.85
CA PHE A 295 -17.01 -5.35 7.38
C PHE A 295 -17.94 -6.43 6.81
N GLU A 296 -17.83 -7.67 7.28
CA GLU A 296 -18.64 -8.76 6.77
C GLU A 296 -20.15 -8.56 7.04
N ARG A 297 -20.53 -8.00 8.21
CA ARG A 297 -21.94 -7.64 8.50
C ARG A 297 -22.48 -6.66 7.46
N HIS A 298 -21.71 -5.59 7.14
CA HIS A 298 -22.13 -4.59 6.17
C HIS A 298 -22.07 -5.11 4.73
N ALA A 299 -21.05 -5.88 4.37
CA ALA A 299 -20.95 -6.51 3.06
C ALA A 299 -22.17 -7.40 2.77
N ARG A 300 -22.59 -8.23 3.74
CA ARG A 300 -23.80 -9.07 3.62
C ARG A 300 -25.09 -8.26 3.47
N LYS A 301 -25.22 -7.11 4.17
CA LYS A 301 -26.37 -6.19 3.99
C LYS A 301 -26.46 -5.68 2.54
N HIS A 302 -25.31 -5.55 1.87
CA HIS A 302 -25.21 -5.13 0.46
C HIS A 302 -25.12 -6.29 -0.53
N ASN A 303 -25.49 -7.52 -0.11
CA ASN A 303 -25.53 -8.74 -0.91
C ASN A 303 -24.16 -9.24 -1.41
N GLU A 304 -23.08 -8.84 -0.76
CA GLU A 304 -21.76 -9.40 -1.02
C GLU A 304 -21.55 -10.70 -0.24
N THR A 305 -21.01 -11.71 -0.93
CA THR A 305 -20.64 -12.98 -0.30
C THR A 305 -19.16 -12.95 0.03
N ILE A 306 -18.84 -12.97 1.32
CA ILE A 306 -17.47 -12.85 1.80
C ILE A 306 -16.88 -14.24 2.05
N LEU A 307 -15.76 -14.53 1.41
CA LEU A 307 -14.96 -15.73 1.65
C LEU A 307 -13.99 -15.48 2.81
N HIS A 308 -13.70 -16.55 3.54
CA HIS A 308 -12.70 -16.57 4.60
C HIS A 308 -11.46 -17.27 4.06
N ASP A 309 -10.53 -16.50 3.51
CA ASP A 309 -9.25 -17.00 3.03
C ASP A 309 -8.14 -16.47 3.93
N ASP A 310 -7.29 -17.38 4.41
CA ASP A 310 -6.12 -17.03 5.22
C ASP A 310 -4.81 -17.00 4.41
N PHE A 311 -4.90 -17.11 3.09
CA PHE A 311 -3.75 -17.13 2.20
C PHE A 311 -3.54 -15.79 1.49
N GLY A 312 -2.63 -14.97 2.02
CA GLY A 312 -2.13 -13.77 1.38
C GLY A 312 -0.60 -13.77 1.44
N PHE A 313 0.06 -13.69 0.27
CA PHE A 313 1.52 -13.54 0.18
C PHE A 313 1.92 -12.21 -0.49
N GLY A 314 0.94 -11.31 -0.67
CA GLY A 314 1.17 -9.94 -1.10
C GLY A 314 1.75 -9.08 0.01
N SER A 315 2.02 -7.84 -0.31
CA SER A 315 2.40 -6.79 0.62
C SER A 315 1.62 -5.54 0.27
N THR A 316 1.25 -4.76 1.26
CA THR A 316 0.62 -3.45 1.08
C THR A 316 1.11 -2.50 2.16
N ASP A 317 1.38 -1.25 1.82
CA ASP A 317 1.80 -0.24 2.80
C ASP A 317 0.67 0.20 3.74
N THR A 318 -0.57 -0.25 3.50
CA THR A 318 -1.67 -0.20 4.47
C THR A 318 -1.32 -1.00 5.75
N GLY A 319 -0.43 -2.00 5.64
CA GLY A 319 0.18 -2.66 6.79
C GLY A 319 0.84 -1.67 7.75
N ASN A 320 1.55 -0.65 7.25
CA ASN A 320 2.17 0.38 8.11
C ASN A 320 1.12 1.14 8.92
N VAL A 321 -0.04 1.47 8.32
CA VAL A 321 -1.15 2.13 9.01
C VAL A 321 -1.72 1.22 10.11
N SER A 322 -1.88 -0.08 9.81
CA SER A 322 -2.37 -1.08 10.78
C SER A 322 -1.48 -1.23 12.02
N HIS A 323 -0.20 -0.82 11.96
CA HIS A 323 0.68 -0.75 13.12
C HIS A 323 0.43 0.47 14.03
N VAL A 324 -0.39 1.43 13.60
CA VAL A 324 -0.68 2.66 14.35
C VAL A 324 -2.11 2.66 14.88
N ILE A 325 -3.09 2.42 14.01
CA ILE A 325 -4.52 2.44 14.30
C ILE A 325 -5.21 1.18 13.75
N PRO A 326 -6.38 0.79 14.27
CA PRO A 326 -7.20 -0.27 13.67
C PRO A 326 -7.47 0.05 12.21
N THR A 327 -7.15 -0.89 11.33
CA THR A 327 -7.23 -0.69 9.87
C THR A 327 -7.82 -1.92 9.21
N ILE A 328 -8.57 -1.73 8.13
CA ILE A 328 -9.15 -2.82 7.33
C ILE A 328 -8.69 -2.71 5.88
N HIS A 329 -8.46 -3.85 5.24
CA HIS A 329 -8.07 -3.98 3.83
C HIS A 329 -8.70 -5.23 3.19
N PRO A 330 -10.03 -5.35 3.20
CA PRO A 330 -10.75 -6.44 2.56
C PRO A 330 -10.80 -6.25 1.05
N HIS A 331 -11.23 -7.30 0.34
CA HIS A 331 -11.35 -7.28 -1.11
C HIS A 331 -12.79 -7.40 -1.55
N ILE A 332 -13.11 -6.75 -2.67
CA ILE A 332 -14.39 -6.89 -3.39
C ILE A 332 -14.10 -7.41 -4.81
N LYS A 333 -14.89 -8.40 -5.21
CA LYS A 333 -14.77 -9.07 -6.50
C LYS A 333 -15.04 -8.13 -7.68
N ILE A 334 -14.12 -8.15 -8.68
CA ILE A 334 -14.27 -7.36 -9.92
C ILE A 334 -14.29 -8.22 -11.19
N GLY A 335 -14.34 -9.55 -11.07
CA GLY A 335 -14.30 -10.43 -12.24
C GLY A 335 -14.38 -11.91 -11.87
N PRO A 336 -14.05 -12.82 -12.78
CA PRO A 336 -14.06 -14.26 -12.51
C PRO A 336 -12.99 -14.64 -11.46
N SER A 337 -13.22 -15.75 -10.76
CA SER A 337 -12.29 -16.27 -9.72
C SER A 337 -10.90 -16.62 -10.25
N SER A 338 -10.75 -16.76 -11.57
CA SER A 338 -9.46 -16.98 -12.26
C SER A 338 -8.68 -15.68 -12.50
N LEU A 339 -9.24 -14.52 -12.15
CA LEU A 339 -8.59 -13.23 -12.37
C LEU A 339 -7.31 -13.12 -11.52
N VAL A 340 -6.23 -12.66 -12.12
CA VAL A 340 -4.93 -12.50 -11.46
C VAL A 340 -4.54 -11.03 -11.46
N GLY A 341 -4.21 -10.49 -10.30
CA GLY A 341 -3.68 -9.13 -10.18
C GLY A 341 -2.41 -8.91 -11.02
N HIS A 342 -2.14 -7.68 -11.41
CA HIS A 342 -0.99 -7.29 -12.24
C HIS A 342 -0.99 -7.94 -13.65
N THR A 343 -2.19 -8.15 -14.21
CA THR A 343 -2.39 -8.62 -15.59
C THR A 343 -3.25 -7.65 -16.40
N VAL A 344 -3.23 -7.78 -17.72
CA VAL A 344 -4.09 -6.99 -18.62
C VAL A 344 -5.57 -7.28 -18.34
N GLU A 345 -5.92 -8.52 -18.04
CA GLU A 345 -7.26 -8.96 -17.71
C GLU A 345 -7.78 -8.27 -16.42
N PHE A 346 -6.90 -8.11 -15.42
CA PHE A 346 -7.25 -7.39 -14.19
C PHE A 346 -7.47 -5.88 -14.45
N LYS A 347 -6.58 -5.27 -15.24
CA LYS A 347 -6.74 -3.88 -15.68
C LYS A 347 -8.08 -3.68 -16.41
N ASP A 348 -8.40 -4.56 -17.36
CA ASP A 348 -9.64 -4.46 -18.12
C ASP A 348 -10.88 -4.67 -17.21
N ALA A 349 -10.78 -5.56 -16.22
CA ALA A 349 -11.82 -5.74 -15.20
C ALA A 349 -12.00 -4.49 -14.33
N ALA A 350 -10.92 -3.81 -13.94
CA ALA A 350 -10.96 -2.59 -13.14
C ALA A 350 -11.66 -1.41 -13.84
N GLY A 351 -11.66 -1.37 -15.18
CA GLY A 351 -12.38 -0.39 -16.01
C GLY A 351 -13.75 -0.88 -16.52
N SER A 352 -14.25 -2.02 -16.03
CA SER A 352 -15.49 -2.64 -16.50
C SER A 352 -16.67 -2.39 -15.55
N ALA A 353 -17.87 -2.81 -15.99
CA ALA A 353 -19.06 -2.78 -15.13
C ALA A 353 -18.92 -3.58 -13.82
N HIS A 354 -18.03 -4.57 -13.75
CA HIS A 354 -17.71 -5.26 -12.50
C HIS A 354 -16.86 -4.39 -11.58
N GLY A 355 -15.90 -3.62 -12.14
CA GLY A 355 -15.15 -2.62 -11.40
C GLY A 355 -16.05 -1.50 -10.87
N ASP A 356 -17.00 -1.02 -11.70
CA ASP A 356 -18.02 -0.02 -11.31
C ASP A 356 -18.89 -0.52 -10.14
N HIS A 357 -19.32 -1.79 -10.21
CA HIS A 357 -20.06 -2.43 -9.13
C HIS A 357 -19.24 -2.45 -7.83
N ALA A 358 -17.98 -2.90 -7.90
CA ALA A 358 -17.10 -2.98 -6.73
C ALA A 358 -16.83 -1.60 -6.11
N LEU A 359 -16.66 -0.54 -6.93
CA LEU A 359 -16.55 0.83 -6.47
C LEU A 359 -17.74 1.25 -5.64
N ILE A 360 -18.96 1.07 -6.18
CA ILE A 360 -20.20 1.50 -5.51
C ILE A 360 -20.48 0.66 -4.26
N GLN A 361 -20.28 -0.66 -4.32
CA GLN A 361 -20.46 -1.52 -3.15
C GLN A 361 -19.41 -1.22 -2.08
N GLY A 362 -18.16 -1.05 -2.47
CA GLY A 362 -17.08 -0.67 -1.57
C GLY A 362 -17.37 0.64 -0.83
N ALA A 363 -17.83 1.66 -1.55
CA ALA A 363 -18.22 2.93 -0.94
C ALA A 363 -19.38 2.77 0.05
N LYS A 364 -20.45 2.01 -0.31
CA LYS A 364 -21.60 1.74 0.58
C LYS A 364 -21.16 1.03 1.85
N ILE A 365 -20.34 0.00 1.73
CA ILE A 365 -19.86 -0.80 2.85
C ILE A 365 -19.04 0.09 3.80
N MET A 366 -18.04 0.81 3.27
CA MET A 366 -17.21 1.70 4.09
C MET A 366 -18.04 2.81 4.75
N ALA A 367 -18.96 3.42 4.02
CA ALA A 367 -19.85 4.46 4.56
C ALA A 367 -20.70 3.92 5.71
N THR A 368 -21.40 2.80 5.52
CA THR A 368 -22.28 2.24 6.54
C THR A 368 -21.52 1.68 7.75
N MET A 369 -20.29 1.17 7.57
CA MET A 369 -19.37 0.84 8.67
C MET A 369 -19.04 2.10 9.48
N ALA A 370 -18.71 3.20 8.81
CA ALA A 370 -18.39 4.46 9.48
C ALA A 370 -19.58 4.96 10.31
N LEU A 371 -20.81 4.90 9.80
CA LEU A 371 -22.01 5.26 10.55
C LEU A 371 -22.15 4.41 11.82
N GLU A 372 -21.99 3.07 11.70
CA GLU A 372 -22.10 2.18 12.86
C GLU A 372 -21.03 2.48 13.92
N LEU A 373 -19.79 2.85 13.51
CA LEU A 373 -18.72 3.23 14.42
C LEU A 373 -18.98 4.59 15.10
N ILE A 374 -19.67 5.52 14.44
CA ILE A 374 -20.10 6.80 15.04
C ILE A 374 -21.21 6.56 16.06
N ASP A 375 -22.21 5.73 15.72
CA ASP A 375 -23.37 5.47 16.57
C ASP A 375 -23.10 4.53 17.73
N ASN A 376 -22.03 3.71 17.64
CA ASN A 376 -21.71 2.69 18.63
C ASN A 376 -20.27 2.87 19.20
N PRO A 377 -20.08 3.83 20.12
CA PRO A 377 -18.77 4.07 20.74
C PRO A 377 -18.19 2.86 21.48
N ASP A 378 -19.03 1.96 21.99
CA ASP A 378 -18.60 0.75 22.69
C ASP A 378 -17.96 -0.25 21.71
N GLU A 379 -18.49 -0.40 20.51
CA GLU A 379 -17.90 -1.24 19.47
C GLU A 379 -16.55 -0.66 18.99
N LEU A 380 -16.50 0.64 18.70
CA LEU A 380 -15.25 1.31 18.36
C LEU A 380 -14.20 1.14 19.46
N LYS A 381 -14.59 1.29 20.72
CA LYS A 381 -13.71 1.06 21.88
C LYS A 381 -13.21 -0.39 21.93
N ALA A 382 -14.07 -1.37 21.67
CA ALA A 382 -13.68 -2.79 21.64
C ALA A 382 -12.66 -3.05 20.53
N ILE A 383 -12.86 -2.50 19.33
CA ILE A 383 -11.93 -2.57 18.19
C ILE A 383 -10.57 -1.97 18.55
N LYS A 384 -10.55 -0.78 19.15
CA LYS A 384 -9.30 -0.10 19.58
C LYS A 384 -8.57 -0.89 20.68
N ASN A 385 -9.30 -1.46 21.63
CA ASN A 385 -8.72 -2.30 22.68
C ASN A 385 -8.09 -3.58 22.12
N LEU A 386 -8.80 -4.26 21.21
CA LEU A 386 -8.25 -5.44 20.53
C LEU A 386 -6.98 -5.06 19.75
N HIS A 387 -7.01 -3.95 19.01
CA HIS A 387 -5.84 -3.47 18.27
C HIS A 387 -4.63 -3.24 19.20
N THR A 388 -4.84 -2.63 20.35
CA THR A 388 -3.78 -2.42 21.35
C THR A 388 -3.15 -3.74 21.82
N VAL A 389 -3.97 -4.78 22.04
CA VAL A 389 -3.49 -6.11 22.42
C VAL A 389 -2.71 -6.76 21.28
N LEU A 390 -3.21 -6.67 20.05
CA LEU A 390 -2.56 -7.25 18.86
C LEU A 390 -1.21 -6.58 18.60
N LYS A 391 -1.18 -5.25 18.65
CA LYS A 391 0.05 -4.47 18.55
C LYS A 391 1.07 -4.83 19.61
N GLY A 392 0.65 -5.00 20.88
CA GLY A 392 1.51 -5.49 21.96
C GLY A 392 2.17 -6.83 21.63
N LYS A 393 1.41 -7.79 21.08
CA LYS A 393 1.98 -9.10 20.68
C LYS A 393 3.05 -9.00 19.59
N VAL A 394 2.93 -8.03 18.67
CA VAL A 394 3.94 -7.81 17.63
C VAL A 394 5.24 -7.25 18.23
N TYR A 395 5.13 -6.36 19.22
CA TYR A 395 6.26 -5.64 19.80
C TYR A 395 6.82 -6.26 21.10
N ASP A 396 6.00 -6.98 21.91
CA ASP A 396 6.43 -7.56 23.21
C ASP A 396 7.33 -8.81 23.08
N HIS A 397 7.55 -9.33 21.88
CA HIS A 397 8.53 -10.37 21.62
C HIS A 397 9.92 -9.80 21.27
N GLN A 398 10.22 -8.58 21.74
CA GLN A 398 11.53 -7.93 21.60
C GLN A 398 12.52 -8.39 22.67
#